data_0312e34c8383b7919ad0bb0c4bfa36a2
#
_entry.id   0312e34c8383b7919ad0bb0c4bfa36a2
#
_cell.length_a   1.000
_cell.length_b   1.000
_cell.length_c   1.000
_cell.angle_alpha   90.00
_cell.angle_beta   90.00
_cell.angle_gamma   90.00
#
_symmetry.space_group_name_H-M   'P 1'
#
loop_
_entity.id
_entity.type
_entity.pdbx_description
1 polymer ?
#
loop_
_entity_poly.entity_id
_entity_poly.type
_entity_poly.pdbx_seq_one_letter_code
_entity_poly.pdbx_strand_id
1 'polypeptide(L)'
;YDKVFYLAHGDGLGDPDKKFKFLKRVFQNHTCQRLLNAIHPRWGMALGLNWAKHSRLKRADGKEEPYMGEKKEFLVRFAKQYMQSHKDIDYFMFGHRHIELDLMLSKKTRLMILGDWIWQFTYAVFDGEHMFMEEYVEGESQP
;
A
#
# COMPACT_ATOMS: atom_id res chain seq x y z
N TYR A 1 -6.04 4.91 24.85
CA TYR A 1 -7.09 4.24 24.06
C TYR A 1 -6.74 2.75 23.96
N ASP A 2 -7.69 1.87 24.26
CA ASP A 2 -7.47 0.41 24.28
C ASP A 2 -7.74 -0.23 22.92
N LYS A 3 -7.15 0.33 21.86
CA LYS A 3 -7.28 -0.21 20.49
C LYS A 3 -5.93 -0.62 19.93
N VAL A 4 -5.89 -1.77 19.29
CA VAL A 4 -4.68 -2.32 18.68
C VAL A 4 -4.72 -2.12 17.16
N PHE A 5 -3.70 -1.44 16.65
CA PHE A 5 -3.56 -1.12 15.23
C PHE A 5 -2.42 -1.91 14.60
N TYR A 6 -2.67 -2.46 13.43
CA TYR A 6 -1.64 -2.97 12.54
C TYR A 6 -1.49 -2.03 11.35
N LEU A 7 -0.43 -1.22 11.34
CA LEU A 7 -0.17 -0.23 10.31
C LEU A 7 1.00 -0.70 9.45
N ALA A 8 0.80 -0.77 8.14
CA ALA A 8 1.87 -1.08 7.20
C ALA A 8 1.58 -0.49 5.81
N HIS A 9 2.64 -0.24 5.04
CA HIS A 9 2.43 0.20 3.66
C HIS A 9 1.73 -0.87 2.81
N GLY A 10 2.05 -2.13 3.02
CA GLY A 10 1.41 -3.25 2.30
C GLY A 10 2.31 -3.91 1.26
N ASP A 11 3.43 -3.29 0.88
CA ASP A 11 4.36 -3.86 -0.08
C ASP A 11 5.01 -5.14 0.45
N GLY A 12 4.90 -6.21 -0.31
CA GLY A 12 5.46 -7.51 0.06
C GLY A 12 4.65 -8.32 1.08
N LEU A 13 3.53 -7.80 1.60
CA LEU A 13 2.63 -8.51 2.48
C LEU A 13 1.68 -9.38 1.64
N GLY A 14 1.92 -10.69 1.63
CA GLY A 14 1.02 -11.61 0.91
C GLY A 14 0.98 -11.46 -0.62
N ASP A 15 1.78 -10.56 -1.18
CA ASP A 15 1.84 -10.30 -2.61
C ASP A 15 2.34 -11.53 -3.36
N PRO A 16 1.57 -12.06 -4.34
CA PRO A 16 1.97 -13.16 -5.18
C PRO A 16 3.02 -12.78 -6.23
N ASP A 17 3.31 -11.49 -6.45
CA ASP A 17 4.21 -11.05 -7.52
C ASP A 17 5.68 -11.43 -7.25
N LYS A 18 6.04 -12.60 -7.81
CA LYS A 18 7.40 -13.13 -7.76
C LYS A 18 8.42 -12.18 -8.43
N LYS A 19 7.99 -11.39 -9.43
CA LYS A 19 8.87 -10.45 -10.15
C LYS A 19 9.24 -9.29 -9.25
N PHE A 20 8.27 -8.73 -8.51
CA PHE A 20 8.53 -7.68 -7.54
C PHE A 20 9.48 -8.16 -6.43
N LYS A 21 9.26 -9.35 -5.89
CA LYS A 21 10.14 -9.95 -4.87
C LYS A 21 11.56 -10.18 -5.39
N PHE A 22 11.70 -10.61 -6.62
CA PHE A 22 13.01 -10.76 -7.27
C PHE A 22 13.68 -9.41 -7.43
N LEU A 23 12.97 -8.41 -7.95
CA LEU A 23 13.49 -7.06 -8.14
C LEU A 23 13.93 -6.42 -6.81
N LYS A 24 13.10 -6.53 -5.78
CA LYS A 24 13.42 -6.08 -4.41
C LYS A 24 14.73 -6.71 -3.90
N ARG A 25 14.90 -8.02 -4.14
CA ARG A 25 16.14 -8.74 -3.77
C ARG A 25 17.36 -8.21 -4.52
N VAL A 26 17.23 -7.91 -5.82
CA VAL A 26 18.31 -7.32 -6.63
C VAL A 26 18.69 -5.95 -6.08
N PHE A 27 17.73 -5.08 -5.79
CA PHE A 27 18.02 -3.74 -5.26
C PHE A 27 18.57 -3.76 -3.82
N GLN A 28 18.24 -4.77 -3.04
CA GLN A 28 18.78 -4.94 -1.69
C GLN A 28 20.16 -5.63 -1.66
N ASN A 29 20.63 -6.17 -2.79
CA ASN A 29 21.90 -6.85 -2.87
C ASN A 29 23.06 -5.84 -2.92
N HIS A 30 23.99 -5.92 -1.95
CA HIS A 30 25.12 -5.01 -1.84
C HIS A 30 26.04 -5.01 -3.07
N THR A 31 26.21 -6.15 -3.74
CA THR A 31 27.01 -6.23 -4.96
C THR A 31 26.31 -5.47 -6.11
N CYS A 32 25.00 -5.65 -6.28
CA CYS A 32 24.23 -4.90 -7.26
C CYS A 32 24.25 -3.39 -6.97
N GLN A 33 24.17 -3.00 -5.70
CA GLN A 33 24.29 -1.59 -5.29
C GLN A 33 25.66 -1.01 -5.61
N ARG A 34 26.76 -1.76 -5.35
CA ARG A 34 28.12 -1.34 -5.70
C ARG A 34 28.31 -1.18 -7.21
N LEU A 35 27.78 -2.12 -8.00
CA LEU A 35 27.81 -2.03 -9.46
C LEU A 35 27.02 -0.81 -9.96
N LEU A 36 25.84 -0.54 -9.40
CA LEU A 36 25.04 0.63 -9.74
C LEU A 36 25.78 1.93 -9.37
N ASN A 37 26.44 1.97 -8.23
CA ASN A 37 27.25 3.12 -7.80
C ASN A 37 28.49 3.36 -8.67
N ALA A 38 28.99 2.33 -9.36
CA ALA A 38 30.09 2.45 -10.32
C ALA A 38 29.64 3.05 -11.67
N ILE A 39 28.35 3.10 -11.92
CA ILE A 39 27.78 3.72 -13.13
C ILE A 39 27.73 5.24 -12.91
N HIS A 40 28.16 6.00 -13.94
CA HIS A 40 28.06 7.46 -13.88
C HIS A 40 26.62 7.90 -13.56
N PRO A 41 26.39 8.83 -12.63
CA PRO A 41 25.05 9.22 -12.17
C PRO A 41 24.07 9.57 -13.31
N ARG A 42 24.55 10.20 -14.37
CA ARG A 42 23.75 10.53 -15.56
C ARG A 42 23.12 9.29 -16.21
N TRP A 43 23.84 8.19 -16.29
CA TRP A 43 23.34 6.93 -16.87
C TRP A 43 22.38 6.23 -15.92
N GLY A 44 22.69 6.24 -14.61
CA GLY A 44 21.80 5.69 -13.59
C GLY A 44 20.45 6.42 -13.57
N MET A 45 20.48 7.76 -13.64
CA MET A 45 19.25 8.57 -13.73
C MET A 45 18.48 8.30 -15.02
N ALA A 46 19.16 8.23 -16.18
CA ALA A 46 18.50 7.96 -17.45
C ALA A 46 17.79 6.60 -17.45
N LEU A 47 18.43 5.57 -16.90
CA LEU A 47 17.83 4.23 -16.74
C LEU A 47 16.61 4.29 -15.81
N GLY A 48 16.74 4.95 -14.67
CA GLY A 48 15.65 5.08 -13.70
C GLY A 48 14.46 5.86 -14.27
N LEU A 49 14.71 6.99 -14.94
CA LEU A 49 13.65 7.81 -15.54
C LEU A 49 12.96 7.07 -16.71
N ASN A 50 13.72 6.38 -17.55
CA ASN A 50 13.13 5.59 -18.64
C ASN A 50 12.28 4.43 -18.09
N TRP A 51 12.73 3.76 -17.06
CA TRP A 51 11.95 2.73 -16.43
C TRP A 51 10.67 3.28 -15.79
N ALA A 52 10.79 4.38 -15.01
CA ALA A 52 9.64 5.04 -14.40
C ALA A 52 8.62 5.50 -15.46
N LYS A 53 9.11 6.11 -16.56
CA LYS A 53 8.27 6.53 -17.68
C LYS A 53 7.55 5.33 -18.31
N HIS A 54 8.25 4.23 -18.58
CA HIS A 54 7.65 3.03 -19.16
C HIS A 54 6.64 2.35 -18.23
N SER A 55 6.94 2.33 -16.93
CA SER A 55 6.03 1.83 -15.91
C SER A 55 4.77 2.69 -15.77
N ARG A 56 4.92 4.02 -15.83
CA ARG A 56 3.79 4.98 -15.82
C ARG A 56 2.93 4.87 -17.07
N LEU A 57 3.56 4.72 -18.26
CA LEU A 57 2.81 4.56 -19.51
C LEU A 57 1.96 3.28 -19.52
N LYS A 58 2.42 2.21 -18.88
CA LYS A 58 1.62 0.99 -18.71
C LYS A 58 0.45 1.17 -17.73
N ARG A 59 0.55 2.16 -16.83
CA ARG A 59 -0.51 2.52 -15.86
C ARG A 59 -1.30 3.76 -16.31
N ALA A 60 -0.89 4.41 -17.42
CA ALA A 60 -1.43 5.69 -17.89
C ALA A 60 -2.90 5.64 -18.35
N ASP A 61 -3.50 4.45 -18.42
CA ASP A 61 -4.95 4.34 -18.61
C ASP A 61 -5.77 4.77 -17.38
N GLY A 62 -5.10 5.29 -16.30
CA GLY A 62 -5.77 5.78 -15.10
C GLY A 62 -6.64 4.74 -14.39
N LYS A 63 -6.61 3.51 -14.85
CA LYS A 63 -7.36 2.42 -14.26
C LYS A 63 -6.47 1.72 -13.24
N GLU A 64 -6.55 2.19 -12.01
CA GLU A 64 -6.20 1.34 -10.89
C GLU A 64 -6.98 0.04 -11.02
N GLU A 65 -6.33 -1.08 -10.75
CA GLU A 65 -7.04 -2.36 -10.74
C GLU A 65 -8.13 -2.27 -9.68
N PRO A 66 -9.41 -2.35 -10.09
CA PRO A 66 -10.52 -2.18 -9.15
C PRO A 66 -10.45 -3.26 -8.07
N TYR A 67 -11.09 -3.01 -6.95
CA TYR A 67 -11.24 -4.03 -5.93
C TYR A 67 -11.84 -5.31 -6.52
N MET A 68 -11.07 -6.38 -6.50
CA MET A 68 -11.45 -7.67 -7.11
C MET A 68 -12.17 -8.62 -6.15
N GLY A 69 -12.53 -8.14 -4.97
CA GLY A 69 -13.17 -8.91 -3.92
C GLY A 69 -12.16 -9.54 -2.94
N GLU A 70 -12.62 -9.86 -1.75
CA GLU A 70 -11.83 -10.30 -0.60
C GLU A 70 -10.90 -11.49 -0.90
N LYS A 71 -11.35 -12.43 -1.75
CA LYS A 71 -10.58 -13.65 -2.08
C LYS A 71 -9.36 -13.35 -2.94
N LYS A 72 -9.41 -12.30 -3.75
CA LYS A 72 -8.34 -11.92 -4.67
C LYS A 72 -7.43 -10.85 -4.12
N GLU A 73 -7.94 -9.96 -3.24
CA GLU A 73 -7.17 -8.90 -2.64
C GLU A 73 -6.14 -9.46 -1.65
N PHE A 74 -4.87 -9.31 -1.97
CA PHE A 74 -3.79 -9.94 -1.20
C PHE A 74 -3.63 -9.35 0.21
N LEU A 75 -3.91 -8.06 0.41
CA LEU A 75 -3.86 -7.41 1.72
C LEU A 75 -4.98 -7.90 2.63
N VAL A 76 -6.18 -8.12 2.08
CA VAL A 76 -7.30 -8.71 2.81
C VAL A 76 -6.98 -10.15 3.21
N ARG A 77 -6.41 -10.93 2.31
CA ARG A 77 -5.97 -12.30 2.60
C ARG A 77 -4.89 -12.34 3.67
N PHE A 78 -3.90 -11.45 3.56
CA PHE A 78 -2.86 -11.31 4.57
C PHE A 78 -3.46 -11.00 5.95
N ALA A 79 -4.32 -9.98 6.04
CA ALA A 79 -4.95 -9.60 7.31
C ALA A 79 -5.77 -10.73 7.91
N LYS A 80 -6.58 -11.43 7.09
CA LYS A 80 -7.34 -12.62 7.53
C LYS A 80 -6.46 -13.75 8.04
N GLN A 81 -5.31 -13.97 7.45
CA GLN A 81 -4.35 -14.97 7.90
C GLN A 81 -3.65 -14.52 9.18
N TYR A 82 -3.23 -13.26 9.24
CA TYR A 82 -2.49 -12.69 10.37
C TYR A 82 -3.35 -12.65 11.65
N MET A 83 -4.62 -12.28 11.54
CA MET A 83 -5.55 -12.25 12.67
C MET A 83 -5.88 -13.62 13.28
N GLN A 84 -5.53 -14.74 12.61
CA GLN A 84 -5.70 -16.07 13.19
C GLN A 84 -4.81 -16.28 14.44
N SER A 85 -3.60 -15.72 14.38
CA SER A 85 -2.63 -15.77 15.48
C SER A 85 -2.61 -14.50 16.35
N HIS A 86 -3.21 -13.39 15.88
CA HIS A 86 -3.23 -12.09 16.55
C HIS A 86 -4.68 -11.60 16.65
N LYS A 87 -5.41 -12.11 17.63
CA LYS A 87 -6.86 -11.85 17.83
C LYS A 87 -7.16 -10.53 18.52
N ASP A 88 -6.15 -9.83 18.98
CA ASP A 88 -6.21 -8.56 19.68
C ASP A 88 -6.31 -7.35 18.76
N ILE A 89 -6.07 -7.51 17.47
CA ILE A 89 -6.06 -6.40 16.50
C ILE A 89 -7.48 -5.92 16.22
N ASP A 90 -7.70 -4.63 16.42
CA ASP A 90 -8.94 -3.93 16.11
C ASP A 90 -8.94 -3.39 14.67
N TYR A 91 -7.80 -2.82 14.22
CA TYR A 91 -7.70 -2.16 12.93
C TYR A 91 -6.46 -2.59 12.15
N PHE A 92 -6.66 -3.00 10.90
CA PHE A 92 -5.60 -3.09 9.89
C PHE A 92 -5.69 -1.88 8.99
N MET A 93 -4.55 -1.23 8.73
CA MET A 93 -4.47 -0.10 7.82
C MET A 93 -3.31 -0.27 6.86
N PHE A 94 -3.63 -0.19 5.56
CA PHE A 94 -2.69 -0.36 4.47
C PHE A 94 -2.78 0.78 3.46
N GLY A 95 -1.71 0.99 2.72
CA GLY A 95 -1.65 1.77 1.49
C GLY A 95 -1.40 0.85 0.29
N HIS A 96 -0.42 1.22 -0.55
CA HIS A 96 0.15 0.45 -1.65
C HIS A 96 -0.77 0.15 -2.83
N ARG A 97 -2.02 -0.21 -2.58
CA ARG A 97 -2.99 -0.59 -3.61
C ARG A 97 -3.65 0.60 -4.27
N HIS A 98 -3.54 1.79 -3.70
CA HIS A 98 -4.19 3.00 -4.17
C HIS A 98 -5.70 2.82 -4.43
N ILE A 99 -6.36 2.02 -3.61
CA ILE A 99 -7.79 1.82 -3.63
C ILE A 99 -8.37 2.21 -2.28
N GLU A 100 -9.56 2.75 -2.30
CA GLU A 100 -10.32 2.98 -1.08
C GLU A 100 -11.10 1.73 -0.72
N LEU A 101 -10.74 1.14 0.39
CA LEU A 101 -11.45 -0.03 0.89
C LEU A 101 -11.62 0.07 2.40
N ASP A 102 -12.84 -0.10 2.84
CA ASP A 102 -13.22 -0.19 4.22
C ASP A 102 -14.04 -1.46 4.43
N LEU A 103 -13.51 -2.41 5.16
CA LEU A 103 -14.05 -3.75 5.24
C LEU A 103 -14.02 -4.28 6.67
N MET A 104 -15.14 -4.79 7.15
CA MET A 104 -15.20 -5.56 8.39
C MET A 104 -14.71 -6.99 8.14
N LEU A 105 -13.56 -7.36 8.75
CA LEU A 105 -13.03 -8.73 8.69
C LEU A 105 -13.70 -9.66 9.70
N SER A 106 -14.15 -9.10 10.83
CA SER A 106 -14.88 -9.78 11.87
C SER A 106 -15.80 -8.80 12.59
N LYS A 107 -16.53 -9.24 13.62
CA LYS A 107 -17.35 -8.34 14.46
C LYS A 107 -16.55 -7.24 15.16
N LYS A 108 -15.24 -7.44 15.37
CA LYS A 108 -14.35 -6.54 16.09
C LYS A 108 -13.31 -5.89 15.17
N THR A 109 -12.81 -6.62 14.19
CA THR A 109 -11.64 -6.24 13.41
C THR A 109 -12.06 -5.60 12.09
N ARG A 110 -11.55 -4.42 11.80
CA ARG A 110 -11.79 -3.64 10.57
C ARG A 110 -10.50 -3.49 9.77
N LEU A 111 -10.59 -3.53 8.47
CA LEU A 111 -9.48 -3.32 7.55
C LEU A 111 -9.78 -2.11 6.67
N MET A 112 -8.80 -1.22 6.59
CA MET A 112 -8.83 -0.06 5.70
C MET A 112 -7.63 -0.11 4.76
N ILE A 113 -7.86 0.13 3.48
CA ILE A 113 -6.82 0.44 2.51
C ILE A 113 -7.05 1.87 2.06
N LEU A 114 -6.05 2.72 2.27
CA LEU A 114 -6.12 4.12 1.89
C LEU A 114 -5.82 4.28 0.40
N GLY A 115 -6.52 5.19 -0.22
CA GLY A 115 -6.24 5.67 -1.55
C GLY A 115 -4.88 6.37 -1.67
N ASP A 116 -4.68 7.08 -2.77
CA ASP A 116 -3.47 7.87 -2.99
C ASP A 116 -3.68 9.36 -2.71
N TRP A 117 -2.57 10.08 -2.62
CA TRP A 117 -2.55 11.54 -2.50
C TRP A 117 -2.29 12.25 -3.84
N ILE A 118 -2.69 11.63 -4.95
CA ILE A 118 -2.59 12.18 -6.31
C ILE A 118 -3.98 12.45 -6.88
N TRP A 119 -4.92 11.52 -6.59
CA TRP A 119 -6.27 11.55 -7.15
C TRP A 119 -7.38 11.43 -6.10
N GLN A 120 -7.16 10.62 -5.07
CA GLN A 120 -8.19 10.24 -4.10
C GLN A 120 -8.11 11.05 -2.80
N PHE A 121 -6.91 11.53 -2.43
CA PHE A 121 -6.65 12.35 -1.23
C PHE A 121 -7.27 11.81 0.06
N THR A 122 -7.32 10.49 0.21
CA THR A 122 -7.95 9.85 1.36
C THR A 122 -7.01 9.70 2.54
N TYR A 123 -7.55 9.84 3.71
CA TYR A 123 -6.87 9.62 4.98
C TYR A 123 -7.80 8.96 5.99
N ALA A 124 -7.24 8.46 7.10
CA ALA A 124 -8.03 7.88 8.16
C ALA A 124 -7.89 8.68 9.44
N VAL A 125 -9.00 8.89 10.11
CA VAL A 125 -9.09 9.60 11.40
C VAL A 125 -9.57 8.65 12.47
N PHE A 126 -8.89 8.65 13.62
CA PHE A 126 -9.31 7.94 14.80
C PHE A 126 -9.74 8.95 15.89
N ASP A 127 -11.01 8.94 16.26
CA ASP A 127 -11.57 9.87 17.23
C ASP A 127 -11.33 9.47 18.69
N GLY A 128 -10.68 8.32 18.90
CA GLY A 128 -10.45 7.71 20.22
C GLY A 128 -11.34 6.49 20.48
N GLU A 129 -12.35 6.26 19.67
CA GLU A 129 -13.26 5.13 19.77
C GLU A 129 -13.43 4.41 18.43
N HIS A 130 -13.61 5.17 17.35
CA HIS A 130 -13.85 4.66 16.00
C HIS A 130 -12.84 5.19 15.01
N MET A 131 -12.65 4.45 13.91
CA MET A 131 -11.84 4.84 12.78
C MET A 131 -12.74 5.17 11.60
N PHE A 132 -12.48 6.32 10.95
CA PHE A 132 -13.19 6.80 9.77
C PHE A 132 -12.21 6.98 8.63
N MET A 133 -12.66 6.71 7.41
CA MET A 133 -11.96 7.11 6.19
C MET A 133 -12.62 8.37 5.66
N GLU A 134 -11.80 9.38 5.38
CA GLU A 134 -12.23 10.69 4.91
C GLU A 134 -11.43 11.08 3.67
N GLU A 135 -12.02 11.94 2.86
CA GLU A 135 -11.37 12.55 1.69
C GLU A 135 -11.02 14.02 2.01
N TYR A 136 -9.81 14.43 1.68
CA TYR A 136 -9.41 15.82 1.81
C TYR A 136 -9.99 16.64 0.64
N VAL A 137 -10.83 17.63 0.97
CA VAL A 137 -11.38 18.59 0.02
C VAL A 137 -10.77 19.96 0.32
N GLU A 138 -10.12 20.58 -0.68
CA GLU A 138 -9.50 21.88 -0.52
C GLU A 138 -10.57 22.96 -0.27
N GLY A 139 -10.43 23.68 0.83
CA GLY A 139 -11.38 24.75 1.22
C GLY A 139 -12.46 24.35 2.21
N GLU A 140 -12.58 23.11 2.59
CA GLU A 140 -13.38 22.69 3.74
C GLU A 140 -12.58 22.84 5.03
N SER A 141 -13.07 23.68 5.95
CA SER A 141 -12.54 23.73 7.31
C SER A 141 -12.92 22.43 8.00
N GLN A 142 -11.92 21.59 8.27
CA GLN A 142 -12.12 20.38 9.06
C GLN A 142 -12.61 20.75 10.46
N PRO A 143 -13.51 19.95 11.05
CA PRO A 143 -14.06 20.18 12.38
C PRO A 143 -13.01 20.08 13.49
#